data_8925214aec7d3cb890bfc85fc89c152f
#
_entry.id   8925214aec7d3cb890bfc85fc89c152f
#
_cell.length_a   1.000
_cell.length_b   1.000
_cell.length_c   1.000
_cell.angle_alpha   90.00
_cell.angle_beta   90.00
_cell.angle_gamma   90.00
#
_symmetry.space_group_name_H-M   'P 1'
#
loop_
_entity.id
_entity.type
_entity.pdbx_description
1 polymer ?
#
loop_
_entity_poly.entity_id
_entity_poly.type
_entity_poly.pdbx_seq_one_letter_code
_entity_poly.pdbx_strand_id
1 'polypeptide(L)'
;MATTAQKATSAARKAAATAEKAAATVHKGMTAPPSTAYKIVDVPELYRDVIQRHAVPGTFVGPSEKESPWVPFGANAAIRHFAFDVRLNIFSNILWIKSKGVVGTHKHRGTVVMVCLEGSVRYLEYDWVAHPGDFIYETPGLTHTLVTDDPKGVKLFGWLQGPIEFYDERGNFVETVDVWWFMNHYETYCREHGIPLNKQLYL
;
A
#
# COMPACT_ATOMS: atom_id res chain seq x y z
N MET A 1 -35.48 12.53 -26.10
CA MET A 1 -35.37 12.75 -24.63
C MET A 1 -34.36 11.77 -24.05
N ALA A 2 -33.31 12.23 -23.40
CA ALA A 2 -32.28 11.34 -22.81
C ALA A 2 -32.87 10.66 -21.58
N THR A 3 -32.60 9.34 -21.43
CA THR A 3 -33.09 8.55 -20.31
C THR A 3 -32.41 8.96 -18.99
N THR A 4 -33.07 8.69 -17.87
CA THR A 4 -32.55 8.99 -16.52
C THR A 4 -31.16 8.40 -16.27
N ALA A 5 -30.86 7.23 -16.85
CA ALA A 5 -29.54 6.57 -16.77
C ALA A 5 -28.45 7.35 -17.57
N GLN A 6 -28.78 7.92 -18.71
CA GLN A 6 -27.83 8.73 -19.49
C GLN A 6 -27.51 10.08 -18.83
N LYS A 7 -28.46 10.64 -18.06
CA LYS A 7 -28.22 11.86 -17.27
C LYS A 7 -27.34 11.58 -16.05
N ALA A 8 -27.50 10.43 -15.39
CA ALA A 8 -26.65 10.01 -14.26
C ALA A 8 -25.19 9.77 -14.67
N THR A 9 -24.96 9.10 -15.81
CA THR A 9 -23.59 8.88 -16.34
C THR A 9 -22.91 10.19 -16.79
N SER A 10 -23.67 11.14 -17.32
CA SER A 10 -23.17 12.47 -17.69
C SER A 10 -22.77 13.30 -16.47
N ALA A 11 -23.57 13.27 -15.40
CA ALA A 11 -23.29 13.97 -14.15
C ALA A 11 -22.04 13.39 -13.45
N ALA A 12 -21.91 12.05 -13.40
CA ALA A 12 -20.75 11.37 -12.83
C ALA A 12 -19.44 11.69 -13.60
N ARG A 13 -19.49 11.71 -14.94
CA ARG A 13 -18.35 12.11 -15.77
C ARG A 13 -17.96 13.58 -15.57
N LYS A 14 -18.93 14.46 -15.40
CA LYS A 14 -18.67 15.88 -15.14
C LYS A 14 -18.07 16.10 -13.74
N ALA A 15 -18.52 15.35 -12.73
CA ALA A 15 -17.94 15.38 -11.38
C ALA A 15 -16.50 14.86 -11.36
N ALA A 16 -16.22 13.74 -12.05
CA ALA A 16 -14.87 13.20 -12.19
C ALA A 16 -13.92 14.18 -12.89
N ALA A 17 -14.33 14.77 -13.99
CA ALA A 17 -13.53 15.78 -14.72
C ALA A 17 -13.27 17.05 -13.88
N THR A 18 -14.24 17.43 -13.02
CA THR A 18 -14.09 18.56 -12.09
C THR A 18 -13.11 18.25 -10.97
N ALA A 19 -13.15 17.02 -10.42
CA ALA A 19 -12.22 16.55 -9.40
C ALA A 19 -10.79 16.43 -9.96
N GLU A 20 -10.65 15.91 -11.16
CA GLU A 20 -9.35 15.81 -11.87
C GLU A 20 -8.73 17.18 -12.17
N LYS A 21 -9.57 18.15 -12.58
CA LYS A 21 -9.15 19.53 -12.81
C LYS A 21 -8.80 20.27 -11.51
N ALA A 22 -9.51 19.98 -10.41
CA ALA A 22 -9.21 20.51 -9.08
C ALA A 22 -7.89 19.92 -8.55
N ALA A 23 -7.67 18.61 -8.68
CA ALA A 23 -6.42 17.94 -8.30
C ALA A 23 -5.23 18.49 -9.11
N ALA A 24 -5.39 18.69 -10.44
CA ALA A 24 -4.36 19.29 -11.29
C ALA A 24 -4.06 20.75 -10.92
N THR A 25 -5.06 21.49 -10.44
CA THR A 25 -4.90 22.88 -9.98
C THR A 25 -4.18 22.95 -8.64
N VAL A 26 -4.45 22.02 -7.71
CA VAL A 26 -3.73 21.91 -6.44
C VAL A 26 -2.25 21.57 -6.68
N HIS A 27 -1.96 20.64 -7.58
CA HIS A 27 -0.56 20.35 -7.95
C HIS A 27 0.16 21.48 -8.69
N LYS A 28 -0.54 22.30 -9.48
CA LYS A 28 0.05 23.44 -10.16
C LYS A 28 0.40 24.61 -9.23
N GLY A 29 -0.26 24.70 -8.07
CA GLY A 29 -0.02 25.73 -7.04
C GLY A 29 1.09 25.38 -6.05
N MET A 30 1.51 24.12 -6.00
CA MET A 30 2.61 23.67 -5.15
C MET A 30 3.93 23.64 -5.91
N THR A 31 4.38 24.81 -6.40
CA THR A 31 5.81 24.98 -6.65
C THR A 31 6.49 24.90 -5.29
N ALA A 32 7.39 23.93 -5.10
CA ALA A 32 8.21 23.90 -3.90
C ALA A 32 8.82 25.31 -3.73
N PRO A 33 8.58 25.99 -2.60
CA PRO A 33 9.16 27.29 -2.40
C PRO A 33 10.68 27.14 -2.44
N PRO A 34 11.41 28.16 -2.88
CA PRO A 34 12.85 28.10 -2.87
C PRO A 34 13.31 27.74 -1.44
N SER A 35 14.29 26.86 -1.36
CA SER A 35 14.81 26.28 -0.09
C SER A 35 15.15 27.31 1.00
N THR A 36 15.28 28.57 0.61
CA THR A 36 15.51 29.72 1.48
C THR A 36 14.26 30.29 2.16
N ALA A 37 13.05 29.85 1.78
CA ALA A 37 11.79 30.40 2.33
C ALA A 37 11.34 29.75 3.64
N TYR A 38 11.88 28.57 4.00
CA TYR A 38 11.57 27.91 5.27
C TYR A 38 12.77 27.97 6.21
N LYS A 39 12.57 28.58 7.37
CA LYS A 39 13.49 28.36 8.49
C LYS A 39 13.31 26.92 8.93
N ILE A 40 14.31 26.07 8.68
CA ILE A 40 14.42 24.79 9.34
C ILE A 40 14.43 25.06 10.83
N VAL A 41 13.49 24.49 11.57
CA VAL A 41 13.49 24.56 13.03
C VAL A 41 14.81 23.98 13.50
N ASP A 42 15.61 24.80 14.17
CA ASP A 42 16.95 24.42 14.57
C ASP A 42 16.86 23.29 15.61
N VAL A 43 17.34 22.11 15.24
CA VAL A 43 17.50 21.01 16.19
C VAL A 43 18.60 21.43 17.18
N PRO A 44 18.37 21.33 18.49
CA PRO A 44 19.42 21.67 19.49
C PRO A 44 20.72 20.96 19.11
N GLU A 45 21.83 21.68 19.15
CA GLU A 45 23.15 21.19 18.77
C GLU A 45 23.49 19.86 19.47
N LEU A 46 23.09 19.73 20.75
CA LEU A 46 23.22 18.52 21.55
C LEU A 46 22.66 17.27 20.88
N TYR A 47 21.60 17.39 20.08
CA TYR A 47 20.95 16.24 19.42
C TYR A 47 21.36 16.07 17.96
N ARG A 48 21.95 17.09 17.33
CA ARG A 48 22.29 17.09 15.90
C ARG A 48 23.18 15.93 15.53
N ASP A 49 24.25 15.71 16.26
CA ASP A 49 25.21 14.62 16.03
C ASP A 49 24.59 13.25 16.24
N VAL A 50 23.71 13.12 17.25
CA VAL A 50 23.01 11.87 17.56
C VAL A 50 22.03 11.54 16.43
N ILE A 51 21.24 12.53 16.01
CA ILE A 51 20.30 12.39 14.91
C ILE A 51 21.05 12.01 13.62
N GLN A 52 22.12 12.71 13.28
CA GLN A 52 22.89 12.46 12.07
C GLN A 52 23.50 11.04 12.03
N ARG A 53 23.91 10.50 13.18
CA ARG A 53 24.51 9.16 13.27
C ARG A 53 23.49 8.03 13.33
N HIS A 54 22.30 8.27 13.87
CA HIS A 54 21.37 7.20 14.24
C HIS A 54 19.97 7.32 13.62
N ALA A 55 19.59 8.49 13.11
CA ALA A 55 18.29 8.62 12.44
C ALA A 55 18.29 7.91 11.10
N VAL A 56 17.19 7.21 10.83
CA VAL A 56 16.93 6.69 9.50
C VAL A 56 16.56 7.86 8.59
N PRO A 57 17.19 8.02 7.42
CA PRO A 57 16.83 9.07 6.48
C PRO A 57 15.36 8.99 6.08
N GLY A 58 14.72 10.14 5.89
CA GLY A 58 13.38 10.17 5.30
C GLY A 58 13.40 9.53 3.92
N THR A 59 12.36 8.75 3.62
CA THR A 59 12.24 8.00 2.38
C THR A 59 11.18 8.59 1.47
N PHE A 60 11.48 8.69 0.19
CA PHE A 60 10.52 9.01 -0.86
C PHE A 60 10.64 7.95 -1.97
N VAL A 61 9.54 7.25 -2.25
CA VAL A 61 9.45 6.27 -3.34
C VAL A 61 8.40 6.77 -4.31
N GLY A 62 8.85 7.22 -5.48
CA GLY A 62 7.98 7.75 -6.53
C GLY A 62 7.17 6.66 -7.25
N PRO A 63 6.31 7.04 -8.21
CA PRO A 63 5.43 6.09 -8.90
C PRO A 63 6.15 5.19 -9.91
N SER A 64 7.43 5.44 -10.18
CA SER A 64 8.21 4.68 -11.15
C SER A 64 8.44 3.23 -10.71
N GLU A 65 8.18 2.29 -11.60
CA GLU A 65 8.48 0.87 -11.38
C GLU A 65 9.99 0.60 -11.28
N LYS A 66 10.84 1.54 -11.71
CA LYS A 66 12.29 1.46 -11.49
C LYS A 66 12.67 1.69 -10.04
N GLU A 67 11.84 2.38 -9.27
CA GLU A 67 12.07 2.63 -7.85
C GLU A 67 11.53 1.49 -6.97
N SER A 68 10.40 0.92 -7.36
CA SER A 68 9.83 -0.28 -6.77
C SER A 68 8.92 -0.98 -7.79
N PRO A 69 9.31 -2.14 -8.32
CA PRO A 69 8.52 -2.88 -9.29
C PRO A 69 7.30 -3.54 -8.67
N TRP A 70 6.34 -3.89 -9.53
CA TRP A 70 5.26 -4.80 -9.17
C TRP A 70 5.78 -6.24 -9.17
N VAL A 71 5.96 -6.80 -8.00
CA VAL A 71 6.41 -8.19 -7.81
C VAL A 71 5.19 -9.11 -7.79
N PRO A 72 5.11 -10.14 -8.65
CA PRO A 72 3.99 -11.08 -8.64
C PRO A 72 3.77 -11.73 -7.28
N PHE A 73 2.52 -11.85 -6.85
CA PHE A 73 2.13 -12.51 -5.61
C PHE A 73 0.98 -13.49 -5.92
N GLY A 74 1.35 -14.74 -6.15
CA GLY A 74 0.42 -15.73 -6.70
C GLY A 74 0.00 -15.41 -8.15
N ALA A 75 -1.06 -16.06 -8.62
CA ALA A 75 -1.49 -16.00 -10.02
C ALA A 75 -2.21 -14.69 -10.40
N ASN A 76 -2.93 -14.08 -9.46
CA ASN A 76 -3.84 -12.95 -9.73
C ASN A 76 -3.51 -11.69 -8.94
N ALA A 77 -2.37 -11.64 -8.26
CA ALA A 77 -1.99 -10.48 -7.49
C ALA A 77 -0.54 -10.05 -7.76
N ALA A 78 -0.20 -8.85 -7.33
CA ALA A 78 1.14 -8.32 -7.30
C ALA A 78 1.31 -7.38 -6.11
N ILE A 79 2.53 -7.24 -5.65
CA ILE A 79 2.88 -6.35 -4.53
C ILE A 79 3.91 -5.34 -5.00
N ARG A 80 3.73 -4.11 -4.59
CA ARG A 80 4.71 -3.05 -4.75
C ARG A 80 5.14 -2.55 -3.38
N HIS A 81 6.42 -2.72 -3.05
CA HIS A 81 6.95 -2.44 -1.73
C HIS A 81 7.38 -0.97 -1.56
N PHE A 82 7.23 -0.43 -0.35
CA PHE A 82 7.66 0.92 0.02
C PHE A 82 8.61 0.96 1.22
N ALA A 83 8.49 0.01 2.15
CA ALA A 83 9.35 -0.01 3.33
C ALA A 83 9.49 -1.41 3.91
N PHE A 84 10.69 -1.67 4.45
CA PHE A 84 11.01 -2.84 5.26
C PHE A 84 11.76 -2.39 6.52
N ASP A 85 11.17 -2.53 7.70
CA ASP A 85 11.85 -2.33 8.98
C ASP A 85 12.00 -3.68 9.70
N VAL A 86 13.19 -4.26 9.60
CA VAL A 86 13.49 -5.57 10.19
C VAL A 86 13.53 -5.55 11.72
N ARG A 87 13.80 -4.38 12.32
CA ARG A 87 13.88 -4.24 13.78
C ARG A 87 12.51 -4.31 14.43
N LEU A 88 11.50 -3.82 13.74
CA LEU A 88 10.12 -3.77 14.21
C LEU A 88 9.22 -4.79 13.53
N ASN A 89 9.77 -5.58 12.60
CA ASN A 89 9.00 -6.47 11.71
C ASN A 89 7.84 -5.71 11.06
N ILE A 90 8.17 -4.56 10.45
CA ILE A 90 7.20 -3.73 9.73
C ILE A 90 7.52 -3.78 8.23
N PHE A 91 6.49 -3.87 7.43
CA PHE A 91 6.57 -3.71 5.98
C PHE A 91 5.38 -2.91 5.46
N SER A 92 5.64 -2.14 4.40
CA SER A 92 4.61 -1.32 3.76
C SER A 92 4.61 -1.57 2.26
N ASN A 93 3.43 -1.70 1.70
CA ASN A 93 3.26 -2.01 0.29
C ASN A 93 1.90 -1.60 -0.25
N ILE A 94 1.73 -1.71 -1.56
CA ILE A 94 0.42 -1.83 -2.19
C ILE A 94 0.25 -3.27 -2.63
N LEU A 95 -0.82 -3.91 -2.14
CA LEU A 95 -1.35 -5.16 -2.69
C LEU A 95 -2.29 -4.80 -3.84
N TRP A 96 -2.05 -5.36 -5.02
CA TRP A 96 -2.93 -5.28 -6.16
C TRP A 96 -3.47 -6.66 -6.51
N ILE A 97 -4.75 -6.89 -6.29
CA ILE A 97 -5.49 -8.04 -6.83
C ILE A 97 -6.07 -7.59 -8.16
N LYS A 98 -5.68 -8.24 -9.26
CA LYS A 98 -5.86 -7.74 -10.64
C LYS A 98 -7.26 -7.91 -11.19
N SER A 99 -8.06 -8.78 -10.60
CA SER A 99 -9.45 -9.05 -10.96
C SER A 99 -10.17 -9.64 -9.76
N LYS A 100 -11.46 -9.95 -9.90
CA LYS A 100 -12.20 -10.70 -8.87
C LYS A 100 -11.37 -11.87 -8.33
N GLY A 101 -11.28 -12.00 -7.01
CA GLY A 101 -10.46 -13.04 -6.40
C GLY A 101 -10.42 -13.03 -4.88
N VAL A 102 -9.69 -14.00 -4.34
CA VAL A 102 -9.51 -14.24 -2.91
C VAL A 102 -8.02 -14.30 -2.59
N VAL A 103 -7.59 -13.67 -1.51
CA VAL A 103 -6.20 -13.77 -1.00
C VAL A 103 -6.03 -14.93 -0.02
N GLY A 104 -7.05 -15.70 0.21
CA GLY A 104 -7.01 -16.77 1.19
C GLY A 104 -7.22 -16.30 2.63
N THR A 105 -7.46 -17.29 3.50
CA THR A 105 -7.64 -17.07 4.94
C THR A 105 -6.30 -16.86 5.60
N HIS A 106 -6.19 -15.79 6.38
CA HIS A 106 -4.94 -15.46 7.07
C HIS A 106 -5.21 -14.77 8.40
N LYS A 107 -4.18 -14.75 9.24
CA LYS A 107 -4.19 -14.17 10.58
C LYS A 107 -3.00 -13.25 10.74
N HIS A 108 -3.25 -12.01 11.14
CA HIS A 108 -2.20 -11.07 11.49
C HIS A 108 -1.79 -11.23 12.94
N ARG A 109 -0.47 -11.32 13.20
CA ARG A 109 0.08 -11.36 14.57
C ARG A 109 0.37 -9.97 15.12
N GLY A 110 0.39 -8.96 14.27
CA GLY A 110 0.54 -7.55 14.61
C GLY A 110 -0.59 -6.71 14.06
N THR A 111 -0.48 -5.42 14.25
CA THR A 111 -1.43 -4.43 13.75
C THR A 111 -1.30 -4.25 12.25
N VAL A 112 -2.42 -4.12 11.58
CA VAL A 112 -2.48 -3.73 10.16
C VAL A 112 -3.32 -2.48 10.00
N VAL A 113 -2.82 -1.59 9.16
CA VAL A 113 -3.54 -0.41 8.68
C VAL A 113 -3.59 -0.48 7.17
N MET A 114 -4.78 -0.41 6.60
CA MET A 114 -4.95 -0.37 5.16
C MET A 114 -5.84 0.78 4.72
N VAL A 115 -5.59 1.24 3.49
CA VAL A 115 -6.45 2.20 2.78
C VAL A 115 -6.78 1.61 1.42
N CYS A 116 -8.06 1.56 1.08
CA CYS A 116 -8.48 1.19 -0.26
C CYS A 116 -8.14 2.33 -1.22
N LEU A 117 -7.38 2.05 -2.28
CA LEU A 117 -6.97 3.04 -3.28
C LEU A 117 -7.81 2.97 -4.55
N GLU A 118 -8.13 1.76 -5.00
CA GLU A 118 -8.91 1.49 -6.22
C GLU A 118 -9.74 0.23 -6.02
N GLY A 119 -10.90 0.14 -6.69
CA GLY A 119 -11.78 -1.03 -6.65
C GLY A 119 -12.57 -1.14 -5.35
N SER A 120 -12.81 -2.35 -4.90
CA SER A 120 -13.48 -2.63 -3.63
C SER A 120 -12.99 -3.93 -3.00
N VAL A 121 -13.05 -4.01 -1.68
CA VAL A 121 -12.63 -5.18 -0.90
C VAL A 121 -13.58 -5.41 0.26
N ARG A 122 -13.76 -6.66 0.63
CA ARG A 122 -14.46 -7.07 1.85
C ARG A 122 -13.75 -8.26 2.48
N TYR A 123 -14.09 -8.56 3.72
CA TYR A 123 -13.75 -9.82 4.35
C TYR A 123 -14.98 -10.70 4.44
N LEU A 124 -14.83 -12.02 4.26
CA LEU A 124 -15.97 -12.95 4.34
C LEU A 124 -16.65 -12.92 5.70
N GLU A 125 -15.90 -12.57 6.74
CA GLU A 125 -16.31 -12.58 8.14
C GLU A 125 -17.06 -11.30 8.57
N TYR A 126 -17.16 -10.30 7.67
CA TYR A 126 -17.80 -9.00 7.95
C TYR A 126 -18.76 -8.61 6.84
N ASP A 127 -19.73 -7.74 7.16
CA ASP A 127 -20.81 -7.25 6.27
C ASP A 127 -20.50 -5.90 5.60
N TRP A 128 -19.33 -5.32 5.84
CA TRP A 128 -18.90 -4.10 5.17
C TRP A 128 -18.15 -4.38 3.86
N VAL A 129 -18.18 -3.40 2.98
CA VAL A 129 -17.36 -3.34 1.76
C VAL A 129 -16.59 -2.04 1.78
N ALA A 130 -15.27 -2.11 1.68
CA ALA A 130 -14.43 -0.92 1.60
C ALA A 130 -14.24 -0.48 0.14
N HIS A 131 -14.35 0.82 -0.08
CA HIS A 131 -14.20 1.53 -1.34
C HIS A 131 -13.02 2.52 -1.29
N PRO A 132 -12.63 3.13 -2.42
CA PRO A 132 -11.51 4.08 -2.44
C PRO A 132 -11.66 5.21 -1.43
N GLY A 133 -10.65 5.36 -0.57
CA GLY A 133 -10.61 6.31 0.55
C GLY A 133 -11.01 5.71 1.90
N ASP A 134 -11.61 4.52 1.93
CA ASP A 134 -11.96 3.85 3.18
C ASP A 134 -10.70 3.32 3.89
N PHE A 135 -10.73 3.43 5.21
CA PHE A 135 -9.68 3.03 6.14
C PHE A 135 -10.05 1.74 6.85
N ILE A 136 -9.14 0.79 6.88
CA ILE A 136 -9.29 -0.49 7.57
C ILE A 136 -8.21 -0.58 8.65
N TYR A 137 -8.62 -0.90 9.87
CA TYR A 137 -7.73 -1.20 10.98
C TYR A 137 -7.97 -2.61 11.47
N GLU A 138 -6.91 -3.40 11.54
CA GLU A 138 -6.96 -4.78 12.00
C GLU A 138 -6.14 -4.93 13.27
N THR A 139 -6.80 -5.45 14.30
CA THR A 139 -6.13 -5.76 15.58
C THR A 139 -5.35 -7.06 15.50
N PRO A 140 -4.24 -7.19 16.25
CA PRO A 140 -3.50 -8.46 16.34
C PRO A 140 -4.39 -9.63 16.72
N GLY A 141 -4.20 -10.75 16.04
CA GLY A 141 -4.94 -11.99 16.29
C GLY A 141 -6.21 -12.15 15.46
N LEU A 142 -6.61 -11.17 14.70
CA LEU A 142 -7.75 -11.25 13.80
C LEU A 142 -7.44 -12.23 12.64
N THR A 143 -8.38 -13.14 12.39
CA THR A 143 -8.34 -14.07 11.26
C THR A 143 -9.45 -13.70 10.29
N HIS A 144 -9.13 -13.57 9.03
CA HIS A 144 -10.10 -13.21 8.00
C HIS A 144 -9.69 -13.70 6.60
N THR A 145 -10.67 -13.65 5.69
CA THR A 145 -10.50 -14.00 4.29
C THR A 145 -10.79 -12.77 3.43
N LEU A 146 -9.76 -12.21 2.82
CA LEU A 146 -9.86 -11.02 1.98
C LEU A 146 -10.35 -11.39 0.58
N VAL A 147 -11.40 -10.72 0.13
CA VAL A 147 -12.06 -10.96 -1.15
C VAL A 147 -12.32 -9.64 -1.88
N THR A 148 -12.11 -9.64 -3.18
CA THR A 148 -12.66 -8.62 -4.07
C THR A 148 -13.65 -9.24 -5.05
N ASP A 149 -14.85 -8.67 -5.10
CA ASP A 149 -15.86 -9.00 -6.10
C ASP A 149 -15.82 -8.05 -7.31
N ASP A 150 -15.00 -7.00 -7.25
CA ASP A 150 -14.82 -6.06 -8.36
C ASP A 150 -14.10 -6.75 -9.54
N PRO A 151 -14.69 -6.75 -10.75
CA PRO A 151 -14.07 -7.36 -11.92
C PRO A 151 -12.75 -6.70 -12.33
N LYS A 152 -12.49 -5.46 -11.89
CA LYS A 152 -11.23 -4.74 -12.10
C LYS A 152 -10.22 -4.97 -10.98
N GLY A 153 -10.62 -5.75 -9.96
CA GLY A 153 -9.79 -6.02 -8.79
C GLY A 153 -9.75 -4.86 -7.78
N VAL A 154 -8.72 -4.84 -6.97
CA VAL A 154 -8.54 -3.85 -5.91
C VAL A 154 -7.06 -3.53 -5.70
N LYS A 155 -6.77 -2.29 -5.35
CA LYS A 155 -5.46 -1.88 -4.80
C LYS A 155 -5.62 -1.38 -3.38
N LEU A 156 -4.85 -1.95 -2.48
CA LEU A 156 -4.83 -1.63 -1.06
C LEU A 156 -3.43 -1.19 -0.66
N PHE A 157 -3.30 0.03 -0.16
CA PHE A 157 -2.08 0.42 0.56
C PHE A 157 -2.13 -0.20 1.94
N GLY A 158 -1.04 -0.82 2.38
CA GLY A 158 -0.90 -1.44 3.68
C GLY A 158 0.36 -1.00 4.42
N TRP A 159 0.21 -0.80 5.74
CA TRP A 159 1.26 -0.74 6.73
C TRP A 159 1.02 -1.86 7.72
N LEU A 160 1.89 -2.86 7.71
CA LEU A 160 1.71 -4.10 8.43
C LEU A 160 2.85 -4.29 9.43
N GLN A 161 2.49 -4.66 10.66
CA GLN A 161 3.45 -5.02 11.70
C GLN A 161 3.31 -6.48 12.06
N GLY A 162 4.43 -7.17 12.20
CA GLY A 162 4.47 -8.58 12.58
C GLY A 162 4.14 -9.53 11.42
N PRO A 163 4.22 -10.84 11.69
CA PRO A 163 3.99 -11.85 10.67
C PRO A 163 2.52 -12.06 10.36
N ILE A 164 2.28 -12.57 9.16
CA ILE A 164 1.00 -13.05 8.67
C ILE A 164 1.07 -14.57 8.58
N GLU A 165 0.10 -15.27 9.12
CA GLU A 165 -0.05 -16.72 9.05
C GLU A 165 -1.16 -17.07 8.06
N PHE A 166 -0.84 -17.86 7.05
CA PHE A 166 -1.81 -18.34 6.06
C PHE A 166 -2.33 -19.73 6.43
N TYR A 167 -3.60 -19.95 6.09
CA TYR A 167 -4.31 -21.20 6.38
C TYR A 167 -4.98 -21.72 5.11
N ASP A 168 -5.07 -23.05 4.97
CA ASP A 168 -5.82 -23.70 3.91
C ASP A 168 -7.35 -23.66 4.18
N GLU A 169 -8.14 -24.15 3.24
CA GLU A 169 -9.60 -24.19 3.33
C GLU A 169 -10.12 -25.06 4.49
N ARG A 170 -9.26 -25.91 5.07
CA ARG A 170 -9.57 -26.76 6.23
C ARG A 170 -9.14 -26.14 7.53
N GLY A 171 -8.52 -24.96 7.49
CA GLY A 171 -7.99 -24.27 8.66
C GLY A 171 -6.63 -24.79 9.13
N ASN A 172 -5.92 -25.58 8.31
CA ASN A 172 -4.56 -26.00 8.64
C ASN A 172 -3.59 -24.86 8.29
N PHE A 173 -2.59 -24.68 9.15
CA PHE A 173 -1.49 -23.76 8.92
C PHE A 173 -0.71 -24.13 7.63
N VAL A 174 -0.44 -23.17 6.79
CA VAL A 174 0.31 -23.33 5.53
C VAL A 174 1.71 -22.73 5.65
N GLU A 175 1.78 -21.43 5.89
CA GLU A 175 3.05 -20.70 5.97
C GLU A 175 2.93 -19.43 6.79
N THR A 176 4.09 -18.92 7.21
CA THR A 176 4.22 -17.59 7.79
C THR A 176 4.99 -16.69 6.83
N VAL A 177 4.47 -15.52 6.56
CA VAL A 177 5.18 -14.47 5.82
C VAL A 177 5.39 -13.25 6.73
N ASP A 178 6.57 -12.66 6.67
CA ASP A 178 6.98 -11.53 7.51
C ASP A 178 7.86 -10.56 6.71
N VAL A 179 8.46 -9.59 7.38
CA VAL A 179 9.35 -8.62 6.71
C VAL A 179 10.49 -9.31 5.95
N TRP A 180 11.07 -10.38 6.48
CA TRP A 180 12.16 -11.12 5.84
C TRP A 180 11.69 -11.86 4.59
N TRP A 181 10.50 -12.45 4.66
CA TRP A 181 9.86 -13.11 3.52
C TRP A 181 9.62 -12.09 2.38
N PHE A 182 9.06 -10.89 2.69
CA PHE A 182 8.78 -9.86 1.71
C PHE A 182 10.06 -9.23 1.14
N MET A 183 11.10 -9.06 1.94
CA MET A 183 12.42 -8.63 1.45
C MET A 183 12.98 -9.64 0.45
N ASN A 184 13.01 -10.92 0.81
CA ASN A 184 13.51 -11.97 -0.08
C ASN A 184 12.69 -12.07 -1.36
N HIS A 185 11.38 -11.93 -1.28
CA HIS A 185 10.47 -11.89 -2.43
C HIS A 185 10.82 -10.74 -3.39
N TYR A 186 11.01 -9.52 -2.87
CA TYR A 186 11.42 -8.35 -3.62
C TYR A 186 12.81 -8.51 -4.24
N GLU A 187 13.80 -8.89 -3.44
CA GLU A 187 15.21 -9.00 -3.88
C GLU A 187 15.38 -10.10 -4.92
N THR A 188 14.71 -11.23 -4.75
CA THR A 188 14.73 -12.33 -5.72
C THR A 188 14.19 -11.88 -7.06
N TYR A 189 13.04 -11.23 -7.07
CA TYR A 189 12.47 -10.68 -8.30
C TYR A 189 13.40 -9.66 -8.97
N CYS A 190 13.95 -8.72 -8.20
CA CYS A 190 14.89 -7.73 -8.73
C CYS A 190 16.12 -8.40 -9.35
N ARG A 191 16.71 -9.38 -8.68
CA ARG A 191 17.87 -10.13 -9.17
C ARG A 191 17.57 -10.87 -10.47
N GLU A 192 16.44 -11.54 -10.56
CA GLU A 192 16.03 -12.31 -11.73
C GLU A 192 15.73 -11.44 -12.95
N HIS A 193 15.33 -10.18 -12.73
CA HIS A 193 14.96 -9.25 -13.79
C HIS A 193 16.03 -8.17 -14.04
N GLY A 194 17.18 -8.24 -13.38
CA GLY A 194 18.25 -7.24 -13.53
C GLY A 194 17.88 -5.84 -13.05
N ILE A 195 16.97 -5.74 -12.09
CA ILE A 195 16.52 -4.47 -11.50
C ILE A 195 17.41 -4.15 -10.30
N PRO A 196 18.05 -2.97 -10.24
CA PRO A 196 18.81 -2.55 -9.08
C PRO A 196 17.93 -2.44 -7.83
N LEU A 197 18.43 -2.91 -6.68
CA LEU A 197 17.73 -2.76 -5.41
C LEU A 197 17.65 -1.29 -5.02
N ASN A 198 16.44 -0.82 -4.71
CA ASN A 198 16.26 0.50 -4.11
C ASN A 198 16.53 0.43 -2.60
N LYS A 199 17.68 0.95 -2.21
CA LYS A 199 18.12 0.93 -0.80
C LYS A 199 17.25 1.80 0.13
N GLN A 200 16.46 2.72 -0.41
CA GLN A 200 15.55 3.54 0.38
C GLN A 200 14.37 2.75 0.96
N LEU A 201 14.13 1.52 0.50
CA LEU A 201 13.08 0.66 1.06
C LEU A 201 13.49 0.02 2.39
N TYR A 202 14.77 0.04 2.75
CA TYR A 202 15.29 -0.59 3.97
C TYR A 202 15.48 0.46 5.06
N LEU A 203 14.65 0.39 6.12
CA LEU A 203 14.61 1.34 7.23
C LEU A 203 15.42 0.87 8.45
#